data_100a3e486ca4c1654eec85029da4d9b7
#
_entry.id   100a3e486ca4c1654eec85029da4d9b7
#
_cell.length_a   1.000
_cell.length_b   1.000
_cell.length_c   1.000
_cell.angle_alpha   90.00
_cell.angle_beta   90.00
_cell.angle_gamma   90.00
#
_symmetry.space_group_name_H-M   'P 1'
#
loop_
_entity.id
_entity.type
_entity.pdbx_description
1 polymer ?
#
loop_
_entity_poly.entity_id
_entity_poly.type
_entity_poly.pdbx_seq_one_letter_code
_entity_poly.pdbx_strand_id
1 'polypeptide(L)'
;MTSEIQHYFTLFNDDFSYFDTEVHDWFLNPVVTPTAVKDIREAYQLTKDVTTYNAVLDRVYKATLDFMTVSFAGRHTGRRFLLALQDEMVGKTPLDYKNQVLISILHKLNFNVSDFVKHFPFARASLIRSQRNFHLEGTKTLPVTFIYLKDDAIKIDDFPQSQIFTYLDQKAVEL
;
A
#
# COMPACT_ATOMS: atom_id res chain seq x y z
N MET A 1 -2.14 -23.35 10.26
CA MET A 1 -2.27 -22.08 11.00
C MET A 1 -1.96 -20.92 10.06
N THR A 2 -2.89 -20.04 9.83
CA THR A 2 -2.65 -18.87 8.97
C THR A 2 -1.92 -17.83 9.79
N SER A 3 -0.73 -17.44 9.36
CA SER A 3 0.01 -16.31 9.92
C SER A 3 -0.67 -15.02 9.48
N GLU A 4 -0.94 -14.11 10.40
CA GLU A 4 -1.40 -12.77 10.06
C GLU A 4 -0.20 -11.89 9.70
N ILE A 5 -0.24 -11.27 8.53
CA ILE A 5 0.83 -10.41 8.04
C ILE A 5 0.29 -8.99 7.91
N GLN A 6 0.83 -8.07 8.70
CA GLN A 6 0.53 -6.63 8.61
C GLN A 6 1.66 -5.93 7.85
N HIS A 7 1.36 -5.40 6.68
CA HIS A 7 2.32 -4.67 5.86
C HIS A 7 1.96 -3.19 5.79
N TYR A 8 2.86 -2.34 6.27
CA TYR A 8 2.74 -0.88 6.22
C TYR A 8 3.62 -0.33 5.11
N PHE A 9 3.04 0.50 4.26
CA PHE A 9 3.71 1.02 3.06
C PHE A 9 3.15 2.37 2.66
N THR A 10 3.86 3.04 1.75
CA THR A 10 3.34 4.23 1.06
C THR A 10 3.20 3.93 -0.43
N LEU A 11 2.09 4.30 -1.04
CA LEU A 11 1.88 4.12 -2.48
C LEU A 11 2.99 4.83 -3.27
N PHE A 12 3.37 4.27 -4.41
CA PHE A 12 4.48 4.67 -5.28
C PHE A 12 5.89 4.40 -4.74
N ASN A 13 6.02 3.83 -3.56
CA ASN A 13 7.30 3.53 -2.93
C ASN A 13 7.52 2.04 -2.65
N ASP A 14 6.66 1.17 -3.19
CA ASP A 14 6.73 -0.27 -2.96
C ASP A 14 6.36 -1.04 -4.25
N ASP A 15 6.85 -2.27 -4.36
CA ASP A 15 6.52 -3.20 -5.44
C ASP A 15 5.54 -4.25 -4.94
N PHE A 16 4.37 -4.32 -5.58
CA PHE A 16 3.27 -5.21 -5.18
C PHE A 16 3.18 -6.51 -6.00
N SER A 17 4.10 -6.74 -6.94
CA SER A 17 4.08 -7.93 -7.80
C SER A 17 4.18 -9.24 -7.02
N TYR A 18 4.77 -9.22 -5.82
CA TYR A 18 4.93 -10.39 -4.96
C TYR A 18 3.71 -10.73 -4.11
N PHE A 19 2.70 -9.86 -4.03
CA PHE A 19 1.49 -10.09 -3.23
C PHE A 19 0.44 -10.97 -3.90
N ASP A 20 0.75 -11.57 -5.02
CA ASP A 20 -0.19 -12.39 -5.81
C ASP A 20 -0.42 -13.79 -5.23
N THR A 21 0.07 -14.07 -4.03
CA THR A 21 -0.11 -15.35 -3.39
C THR A 21 -1.34 -15.34 -2.46
N GLU A 22 -2.31 -16.20 -2.76
CA GLU A 22 -3.48 -16.43 -1.92
C GLU A 22 -3.18 -17.20 -0.63
N VAL A 23 -1.92 -17.54 -0.40
CA VAL A 23 -1.50 -18.49 0.65
C VAL A 23 -1.48 -17.88 2.05
N HIS A 24 -1.41 -16.54 2.16
CA HIS A 24 -1.30 -15.85 3.45
C HIS A 24 -2.30 -14.71 3.60
N ASP A 25 -2.73 -14.47 4.83
CA ASP A 25 -3.60 -13.35 5.19
C ASP A 25 -2.80 -12.04 5.29
N TRP A 26 -2.67 -11.36 4.16
CA TRP A 26 -2.04 -10.05 4.08
C TRP A 26 -3.02 -8.93 4.39
N PHE A 27 -2.64 -8.08 5.34
CA PHE A 27 -3.30 -6.80 5.61
C PHE A 27 -2.41 -5.68 5.09
N LEU A 28 -2.87 -5.01 4.05
CA LEU A 28 -2.15 -3.92 3.40
C LEU A 28 -2.60 -2.59 4.00
N ASN A 29 -1.70 -1.96 4.74
CA ASN A 29 -1.97 -0.76 5.53
C ASN A 29 -1.19 0.43 4.94
N PRO A 30 -1.80 1.25 4.10
CA PRO A 30 -1.12 2.42 3.55
C PRO A 30 -0.94 3.49 4.63
N VAL A 31 0.19 4.14 4.58
CA VAL A 31 0.58 5.24 5.48
C VAL A 31 1.17 6.36 4.64
N VAL A 32 0.86 7.60 4.98
CA VAL A 32 1.44 8.79 4.36
C VAL A 32 2.21 9.57 5.42
N THR A 33 3.53 9.63 5.29
CA THR A 33 4.39 10.38 6.20
C THR A 33 5.21 11.42 5.42
N PRO A 34 5.66 12.51 6.07
CA PRO A 34 6.53 13.49 5.43
C PRO A 34 7.80 12.88 4.86
N THR A 35 8.42 11.95 5.58
CA THR A 35 9.63 11.25 5.13
C THR A 35 9.36 10.40 3.90
N ALA A 36 8.29 9.61 3.89
CA ALA A 36 7.93 8.78 2.73
C ALA A 36 7.64 9.63 1.47
N VAL A 37 6.97 10.76 1.61
CA VAL A 37 6.72 11.68 0.49
C VAL A 37 8.02 12.27 -0.04
N LYS A 38 8.95 12.63 0.84
CA LYS A 38 10.29 13.09 0.46
C LYS A 38 11.05 12.00 -0.31
N ASP A 39 11.05 10.77 0.20
CA ASP A 39 11.72 9.63 -0.44
C ASP A 39 11.14 9.33 -1.83
N ILE A 40 9.82 9.39 -1.99
CA ILE A 40 9.16 9.27 -3.30
C ILE A 40 9.61 10.37 -4.25
N ARG A 41 9.61 11.63 -3.82
CA ARG A 41 10.09 12.76 -4.64
C ARG A 41 11.53 12.53 -5.11
N GLU A 42 12.40 12.04 -4.24
CA GLU A 42 13.79 11.74 -4.56
C GLU A 42 13.94 10.54 -5.49
N ALA A 43 13.20 9.46 -5.24
CA ALA A 43 13.23 8.24 -6.06
C ALA A 43 12.81 8.51 -7.51
N TYR A 44 11.85 9.40 -7.72
CA TYR A 44 11.41 9.82 -9.06
C TYR A 44 12.20 11.02 -9.62
N GLN A 45 13.26 11.45 -8.96
CA GLN A 45 14.15 12.54 -9.37
C GLN A 45 13.40 13.86 -9.65
N LEU A 46 12.35 14.12 -8.87
CA LEU A 46 11.57 15.35 -9.00
C LEU A 46 12.26 16.53 -8.30
N THR A 47 11.90 17.75 -8.70
CA THR A 47 12.49 18.99 -8.19
C THR A 47 12.37 19.09 -6.66
N LYS A 48 13.47 19.47 -6.01
CA LYS A 48 13.58 19.56 -4.54
C LYS A 48 13.10 20.92 -4.01
N ASP A 49 11.85 21.26 -4.29
CA ASP A 49 11.20 22.46 -3.77
C ASP A 49 9.90 22.13 -3.03
N VAL A 50 9.36 23.10 -2.31
CA VAL A 50 8.15 22.94 -1.51
C VAL A 50 6.92 22.70 -2.39
N THR A 51 6.84 23.36 -3.53
CA THR A 51 5.71 23.22 -4.46
C THR A 51 5.62 21.79 -5.00
N THR A 52 6.74 21.24 -5.43
CA THR A 52 6.82 19.85 -5.91
C THR A 52 6.53 18.86 -4.77
N TYR A 53 7.07 19.10 -3.57
CA TYR A 53 6.75 18.27 -2.41
C TYR A 53 5.24 18.22 -2.14
N ASN A 54 4.58 19.38 -2.10
CA ASN A 54 3.14 19.46 -1.87
C ASN A 54 2.35 18.77 -2.99
N ALA A 55 2.77 18.92 -4.24
CA ALA A 55 2.14 18.24 -5.37
C ALA A 55 2.26 16.71 -5.27
N VAL A 56 3.42 16.17 -4.87
CA VAL A 56 3.63 14.74 -4.63
C VAL A 56 2.75 14.28 -3.47
N LEU A 57 2.73 15.02 -2.34
CA LEU A 57 1.88 14.71 -1.19
C LEU A 57 0.41 14.60 -1.60
N ASP A 58 -0.10 15.56 -2.35
CA ASP A 58 -1.49 15.57 -2.81
C ASP A 58 -1.81 14.34 -3.67
N ARG A 59 -0.90 13.93 -4.55
CA ARG A 59 -1.09 12.76 -5.42
C ARG A 59 -1.01 11.44 -4.65
N VAL A 60 -0.04 11.32 -3.76
CA VAL A 60 0.09 10.14 -2.89
C VAL A 60 -1.14 10.01 -2.00
N TYR A 61 -1.58 11.09 -1.38
CA TYR A 61 -2.77 11.12 -0.54
C TYR A 61 -4.04 10.73 -1.33
N LYS A 62 -4.23 11.31 -2.52
CA LYS A 62 -5.35 10.97 -3.41
C LYS A 62 -5.35 9.48 -3.77
N ALA A 63 -4.24 8.95 -4.25
CA ALA A 63 -4.13 7.54 -4.62
C ALA A 63 -4.39 6.62 -3.42
N THR A 64 -3.93 7.02 -2.24
CA THR A 64 -4.16 6.28 -0.99
C THR A 64 -5.64 6.23 -0.62
N LEU A 65 -6.37 7.34 -0.74
CA LEU A 65 -7.82 7.35 -0.51
C LEU A 65 -8.57 6.50 -1.54
N ASP A 66 -8.15 6.54 -2.80
CA ASP A 66 -8.74 5.73 -3.86
C ASP A 66 -8.52 4.23 -3.60
N PHE A 67 -7.31 3.82 -3.18
CA PHE A 67 -7.01 2.46 -2.74
C PHE A 67 -7.88 2.02 -1.56
N MET A 68 -7.99 2.87 -0.53
CA MET A 68 -8.83 2.59 0.64
C MET A 68 -10.29 2.40 0.25
N THR A 69 -10.80 3.21 -0.67
CA THR A 69 -12.18 3.12 -1.17
C THR A 69 -12.44 1.77 -1.83
N VAL A 70 -11.55 1.35 -2.72
CA VAL A 70 -11.67 0.06 -3.43
C VAL A 70 -11.53 -1.11 -2.45
N SER A 71 -10.70 -0.96 -1.42
CA SER A 71 -10.46 -1.99 -0.40
C SER A 71 -11.68 -2.31 0.46
N PHE A 72 -12.71 -1.45 0.49
CA PHE A 72 -13.99 -1.79 1.13
C PHE A 72 -14.71 -2.97 0.46
N ALA A 73 -14.43 -3.26 -0.80
CA ALA A 73 -14.92 -4.45 -1.50
C ALA A 73 -14.15 -5.73 -1.16
N GLY A 74 -13.14 -5.63 -0.29
CA GLY A 74 -12.33 -6.73 0.21
C GLY A 74 -10.85 -6.60 -0.09
N ARG A 75 -10.05 -7.33 0.66
CA ARG A 75 -8.57 -7.32 0.57
C ARG A 75 -8.05 -7.72 -0.81
N HIS A 76 -8.68 -8.71 -1.43
CA HIS A 76 -8.32 -9.14 -2.79
C HIS A 76 -8.51 -8.02 -3.81
N THR A 77 -9.62 -7.28 -3.74
CA THR A 77 -9.90 -6.15 -4.63
C THR A 77 -8.90 -5.01 -4.42
N GLY A 78 -8.58 -4.69 -3.17
CA GLY A 78 -7.54 -3.71 -2.83
C GLY A 78 -6.17 -4.08 -3.41
N ARG A 79 -5.77 -5.33 -3.28
CA ARG A 79 -4.52 -5.83 -3.88
C ARG A 79 -4.51 -5.70 -5.40
N ARG A 80 -5.59 -6.06 -6.05
CA ARG A 80 -5.74 -5.89 -7.51
C ARG A 80 -5.65 -4.43 -7.93
N PHE A 81 -6.17 -3.52 -7.10
CA PHE A 81 -6.00 -2.08 -7.33
C PHE A 81 -4.52 -1.68 -7.36
N LEU A 82 -3.73 -2.14 -6.39
CA LEU A 82 -2.29 -1.81 -6.32
C LEU A 82 -1.53 -2.34 -7.54
N LEU A 83 -1.80 -3.57 -7.97
CA LEU A 83 -1.19 -4.14 -9.18
C LEU A 83 -1.58 -3.35 -10.43
N ALA A 84 -2.86 -3.00 -10.58
CA ALA A 84 -3.33 -2.19 -11.70
C ALA A 84 -2.74 -0.77 -11.68
N LEU A 85 -2.59 -0.16 -10.49
CA LEU A 85 -1.92 1.12 -10.32
C LEU A 85 -0.47 1.05 -10.78
N GLN A 86 0.24 0.01 -10.38
CA GLN A 86 1.64 -0.19 -10.77
C GLN A 86 1.78 -0.31 -12.28
N ASP A 87 0.89 -1.07 -12.95
CA ASP A 87 0.86 -1.18 -14.41
C ASP A 87 0.56 0.15 -15.11
N GLU A 88 -0.44 0.89 -14.64
CA GLU A 88 -0.84 2.18 -15.21
C GLU A 88 0.23 3.27 -15.07
N MET A 89 1.07 3.14 -14.04
CA MET A 89 2.08 4.14 -13.71
C MET A 89 3.47 3.83 -14.29
N VAL A 90 3.62 2.76 -15.08
CA VAL A 90 4.88 2.46 -15.75
C VAL A 90 5.33 3.65 -16.61
N GLY A 91 6.56 4.11 -16.40
CA GLY A 91 7.13 5.26 -17.12
C GLY A 91 6.56 6.63 -16.74
N LYS A 92 5.74 6.69 -15.70
CA LYS A 92 5.14 7.93 -15.18
C LYS A 92 5.67 8.23 -13.77
N THR A 93 5.39 9.44 -13.30
CA THR A 93 5.67 9.85 -11.92
C THR A 93 4.38 9.97 -11.12
N PRO A 94 4.42 10.01 -9.79
CA PRO A 94 3.22 10.23 -8.98
C PRO A 94 2.41 11.47 -9.37
N LEU A 95 3.05 12.48 -9.96
CA LEU A 95 2.38 13.70 -10.45
C LEU A 95 1.38 13.43 -11.57
N ASP A 96 1.55 12.32 -12.29
CA ASP A 96 0.67 11.88 -13.38
C ASP A 96 -0.58 11.15 -12.89
N TYR A 97 -0.65 10.83 -11.59
CA TYR A 97 -1.83 10.20 -11.00
C TYR A 97 -3.00 11.19 -10.93
N LYS A 98 -3.96 11.01 -11.80
CA LYS A 98 -5.16 11.85 -11.95
C LYS A 98 -6.41 10.97 -12.06
N ASN A 99 -7.58 11.59 -12.11
CA ASN A 99 -8.86 10.87 -12.22
C ASN A 99 -8.91 9.94 -13.44
N GLN A 100 -8.24 10.26 -14.53
CA GLN A 100 -8.17 9.40 -15.71
C GLN A 100 -7.49 8.05 -15.40
N VAL A 101 -6.42 8.07 -14.60
CA VAL A 101 -5.74 6.85 -14.13
C VAL A 101 -6.66 6.04 -13.23
N LEU A 102 -7.32 6.68 -12.29
CA LEU A 102 -8.30 6.01 -11.43
C LEU A 102 -9.40 5.33 -12.24
N ILE A 103 -10.00 6.04 -13.20
CA ILE A 103 -11.06 5.48 -14.06
C ILE A 103 -10.54 4.28 -14.85
N SER A 104 -9.33 4.37 -15.41
CA SER A 104 -8.70 3.25 -16.11
C SER A 104 -8.55 2.02 -15.20
N ILE A 105 -8.07 2.23 -13.96
CA ILE A 105 -7.95 1.16 -12.97
C ILE A 105 -9.31 0.56 -12.64
N LEU A 106 -10.33 1.37 -12.35
CA LEU A 106 -11.67 0.87 -12.04
C LEU A 106 -12.24 0.03 -13.19
N HIS A 107 -12.01 0.46 -14.43
CA HIS A 107 -12.38 -0.31 -15.62
C HIS A 107 -11.67 -1.68 -15.68
N LYS A 108 -10.35 -1.70 -15.47
CA LYS A 108 -9.57 -2.94 -15.44
C LYS A 108 -10.03 -3.92 -14.37
N LEU A 109 -10.47 -3.39 -13.24
CA LEU A 109 -10.99 -4.18 -12.11
C LEU A 109 -12.45 -4.60 -12.31
N ASN A 110 -13.11 -4.10 -13.33
CA ASN A 110 -14.58 -4.21 -13.48
C ASN A 110 -15.32 -3.71 -12.22
N PHE A 111 -14.82 -2.63 -11.64
CA PHE A 111 -15.34 -2.04 -10.41
C PHE A 111 -16.41 -1.00 -10.73
N ASN A 112 -17.54 -1.05 -10.03
CA ASN A 112 -18.63 -0.12 -10.26
C ASN A 112 -18.31 1.27 -9.70
N VAL A 113 -18.34 2.29 -10.56
CA VAL A 113 -18.09 3.69 -10.18
C VAL A 113 -19.10 4.19 -9.12
N SER A 114 -20.34 3.74 -9.18
CA SER A 114 -21.35 4.07 -8.17
C SER A 114 -20.99 3.55 -6.78
N ASP A 115 -20.46 2.33 -6.69
CA ASP A 115 -19.98 1.76 -5.44
C ASP A 115 -18.73 2.51 -4.93
N PHE A 116 -17.86 2.93 -5.84
CA PHE A 116 -16.72 3.77 -5.49
C PHE A 116 -17.17 5.09 -4.84
N VAL A 117 -18.06 5.80 -5.49
CA VAL A 117 -18.59 7.09 -4.97
C VAL A 117 -19.28 6.91 -3.61
N LYS A 118 -20.00 5.82 -3.43
CA LYS A 118 -20.68 5.49 -2.17
C LYS A 118 -19.71 5.28 -1.00
N HIS A 119 -18.58 4.64 -1.25
CA HIS A 119 -17.62 4.29 -0.19
C HIS A 119 -16.52 5.34 0.03
N PHE A 120 -16.25 6.20 -0.94
CA PHE A 120 -15.18 7.20 -0.87
C PHE A 120 -15.23 8.09 0.40
N PRO A 121 -16.40 8.55 0.91
CA PRO A 121 -16.43 9.35 2.14
C PRO A 121 -15.84 8.66 3.39
N PHE A 122 -15.77 7.33 3.39
CA PHE A 122 -15.25 6.55 4.52
C PHE A 122 -13.73 6.27 4.43
N ALA A 123 -13.12 6.53 3.28
CA ALA A 123 -11.71 6.23 3.01
C ALA A 123 -10.77 6.98 3.96
N ARG A 124 -11.05 8.24 4.25
CA ARG A 124 -10.25 9.07 5.16
C ARG A 124 -10.17 8.49 6.56
N ALA A 125 -11.28 8.02 7.10
CA ALA A 125 -11.31 7.39 8.43
C ALA A 125 -10.47 6.11 8.46
N SER A 126 -10.51 5.32 7.38
CA SER A 126 -9.67 4.12 7.23
C SER A 126 -8.18 4.46 7.18
N LEU A 127 -7.79 5.51 6.46
CA LEU A 127 -6.41 5.97 6.41
C LEU A 127 -5.93 6.45 7.80
N ILE A 128 -6.74 7.23 8.50
CA ILE A 128 -6.41 7.68 9.87
C ILE A 128 -6.18 6.49 10.79
N ARG A 129 -6.99 5.45 10.68
CA ARG A 129 -6.82 4.20 11.45
C ARG A 129 -5.50 3.50 11.10
N SER A 130 -5.18 3.37 9.83
CA SER A 130 -3.93 2.78 9.36
C SER A 130 -2.71 3.55 9.90
N GLN A 131 -2.72 4.87 9.82
CA GLN A 131 -1.65 5.72 10.35
C GLN A 131 -1.53 5.62 11.87
N ARG A 132 -2.64 5.57 12.58
CA ARG A 132 -2.65 5.37 14.03
C ARG A 132 -2.05 4.02 14.42
N ASN A 133 -2.43 2.94 13.74
CA ASN A 133 -1.87 1.62 13.99
C ASN A 133 -0.38 1.59 13.73
N PHE A 134 0.09 2.21 12.65
CA PHE A 134 1.51 2.34 12.35
C PHE A 134 2.28 3.05 13.49
N HIS A 135 1.75 4.13 14.03
CA HIS A 135 2.38 4.82 15.16
C HIS A 135 2.40 3.98 16.45
N LEU A 136 1.35 3.18 16.68
CA LEU A 136 1.28 2.27 17.84
C LEU A 136 2.31 1.14 17.78
N GLU A 137 2.72 0.73 16.58
CA GLU A 137 3.81 -0.26 16.40
C GLU A 137 5.20 0.30 16.75
N GLY A 138 5.33 1.59 17.01
CA GLY A 138 6.57 2.24 17.45
C GLY A 138 7.65 2.32 16.38
N THR A 139 7.34 2.05 15.13
CA THR A 139 8.27 2.16 13.99
C THR A 139 8.11 3.50 13.27
N LYS A 140 9.18 3.94 12.62
CA LYS A 140 9.20 5.12 11.75
C LYS A 140 9.63 4.77 10.31
N THR A 141 10.07 3.53 10.09
CA THR A 141 10.59 3.06 8.81
C THR A 141 9.45 2.52 7.95
N LEU A 142 9.42 2.86 6.67
CA LEU A 142 8.51 2.34 5.66
C LEU A 142 9.31 1.89 4.42
N PRO A 143 8.95 0.77 3.78
CA PRO A 143 7.94 -0.20 4.21
C PRO A 143 8.38 -1.03 5.43
N VAL A 144 7.42 -1.53 6.17
CA VAL A 144 7.66 -2.45 7.30
C VAL A 144 6.60 -3.54 7.34
N THR A 145 7.02 -4.76 7.63
CA THR A 145 6.13 -5.91 7.74
C THR A 145 6.20 -6.51 9.13
N PHE A 146 5.05 -6.75 9.73
CA PHE A 146 4.91 -7.52 10.97
C PHE A 146 4.25 -8.85 10.66
N ILE A 147 4.86 -9.94 11.10
CA ILE A 147 4.31 -11.28 10.99
C ILE A 147 3.93 -11.74 12.38
N TYR A 148 2.64 -11.93 12.60
CA TYR A 148 2.10 -12.41 13.88
C TYR A 148 1.94 -13.93 13.80
N LEU A 149 2.69 -14.63 14.64
CA LEU A 149 2.59 -16.06 14.90
C LEU A 149 1.81 -16.27 16.18
N LYS A 150 1.44 -17.53 16.49
CA LYS A 150 0.64 -17.84 17.66
C LYS A 150 1.21 -17.27 18.96
N ASP A 151 2.53 -17.34 19.14
CA ASP A 151 3.23 -16.99 20.37
C ASP A 151 4.36 -15.97 20.17
N ASP A 152 4.49 -15.38 18.97
CA ASP A 152 5.58 -14.45 18.62
C ASP A 152 5.17 -13.46 17.54
N ALA A 153 5.88 -12.34 17.47
CA ALA A 153 5.72 -11.35 16.42
C ALA A 153 7.09 -10.96 15.86
N ILE A 154 7.23 -10.98 14.55
CA ILE A 154 8.49 -10.67 13.87
C ILE A 154 8.31 -9.40 13.07
N LYS A 155 9.20 -8.45 13.32
CA LYS A 155 9.31 -7.21 12.57
C LYS A 155 10.38 -7.34 11.49
N ILE A 156 10.04 -6.93 10.28
CA ILE A 156 10.92 -6.93 9.12
C ILE A 156 10.93 -5.53 8.52
N ASP A 157 12.05 -4.85 8.64
CA ASP A 157 12.30 -3.54 8.05
C ASP A 157 13.00 -3.68 6.71
N ASP A 158 12.64 -2.81 5.76
CA ASP A 158 13.33 -2.59 4.48
C ASP A 158 13.68 -3.90 3.73
N PHE A 159 12.67 -4.63 3.31
CA PHE A 159 12.80 -6.02 3.00
C PHE A 159 12.58 -6.35 1.51
N PRO A 160 13.48 -7.08 0.86
CA PRO A 160 13.13 -7.78 -0.37
C PRO A 160 12.09 -8.84 -0.01
N GLN A 161 10.88 -8.68 -0.50
CA GLN A 161 9.72 -9.52 -0.20
C GLN A 161 9.98 -11.02 -0.44
N SER A 162 10.93 -11.36 -1.33
CA SER A 162 11.39 -12.74 -1.53
C SER A 162 11.84 -13.45 -0.25
N GLN A 163 12.36 -12.74 0.72
CA GLN A 163 12.78 -13.33 1.99
C GLN A 163 11.62 -13.60 2.95
N ILE A 164 10.52 -12.85 2.87
CA ILE A 164 9.32 -13.11 3.67
C ILE A 164 8.78 -14.50 3.34
N PHE A 165 8.71 -14.84 2.06
CA PHE A 165 8.25 -16.15 1.61
C PHE A 165 9.19 -17.26 2.07
N THR A 166 10.51 -17.06 1.93
CA THR A 166 11.50 -18.03 2.41
C THR A 166 11.35 -18.25 3.92
N TYR A 167 11.14 -17.21 4.69
CA TYR A 167 10.92 -17.30 6.12
C TYR A 167 9.63 -18.04 6.48
N LEU A 168 8.52 -17.71 5.83
CA LEU A 168 7.23 -18.35 6.05
C LEU A 168 7.26 -19.84 5.63
N ASP A 169 7.93 -20.17 4.52
CA ASP A 169 8.10 -21.55 4.07
C ASP A 169 8.95 -22.36 5.05
N GLN A 170 10.02 -21.78 5.59
CA GLN A 170 10.84 -22.42 6.62
C GLN A 170 10.03 -22.72 7.89
N LYS A 171 9.22 -21.76 8.34
CA LYS A 171 8.37 -21.94 9.53
C LYS A 171 7.22 -22.93 9.30
N ALA A 172 6.71 -23.04 8.09
CA ALA A 172 5.70 -24.06 7.74
C ALA A 172 6.24 -25.49 7.79
N VAL A 173 7.54 -25.67 7.60
CA VAL A 173 8.22 -27.00 7.66
C VAL A 173 8.54 -27.41 9.11
N GLU A 174 8.66 -26.46 10.04
CA GLU A 174 8.93 -26.71 11.46
C GLU A 174 7.67 -27.08 12.29
N LEU A 175 6.50 -27.08 11.67
CA LEU A 175 5.20 -27.46 12.27
C LEU A 175 4.70 -28.81 11.75
#